data_850836c7fce70d18096474796e2eebca
#
_entry.id   850836c7fce70d18096474796e2eebca
#
_cell.length_a   1.000
_cell.length_b   1.000
_cell.length_c   1.000
_cell.angle_alpha   90.00
_cell.angle_beta   90.00
_cell.angle_gamma   90.00
#
_symmetry.space_group_name_H-M   'P 1'
#
loop_
_entity.id
_entity.type
_entity.pdbx_description
1 polymer ?
#
loop_
_entity_poly.entity_id
_entity_poly.type
_entity_poly.pdbx_seq_one_letter_code
_entity_poly.pdbx_strand_id
1 'polypeptide(L)'
;VIPKNYKHLIEKQINGFYPDAIIEETVEINIFKDRKFHTGCYLNTTKDLFYPIKTYQKLEADPINNITNAFSKLEDDESAAIQILLRPIDDDWQADCSKASTAIMK
;
A
#
# COMPACT_ATOMS: atom_id res chain seq x y z
N VAL A 1 9.90 -2.72 -2.71
CA VAL A 1 11.06 -2.29 -3.55
C VAL A 1 11.29 -0.81 -3.33
N ILE A 2 12.49 -0.42 -3.00
CA ILE A 2 12.88 0.97 -2.77
C ILE A 2 14.14 1.31 -3.61
N PRO A 3 14.28 2.55 -4.09
CA PRO A 3 15.51 2.98 -4.74
C PRO A 3 16.71 2.88 -3.78
N LYS A 4 17.86 2.46 -4.29
CA LYS A 4 19.07 2.20 -3.50
C LYS A 4 19.53 3.41 -2.65
N ASN A 5 19.34 4.62 -3.15
CA ASN A 5 19.71 5.86 -2.46
C ASN A 5 18.86 6.13 -1.19
N TYR A 6 17.69 5.51 -1.05
CA TYR A 6 16.83 5.66 0.13
C TYR A 6 16.95 4.49 1.11
N LYS A 7 17.78 3.48 0.82
CA LYS A 7 17.94 2.29 1.68
C LYS A 7 18.18 2.66 3.14
N HIS A 8 19.24 3.40 3.43
CA HIS A 8 19.59 3.77 4.81
C HIS A 8 18.54 4.64 5.51
N LEU A 9 17.83 5.48 4.76
CA LEU A 9 16.76 6.29 5.33
C LEU A 9 15.61 5.39 5.80
N ILE A 10 15.19 4.45 4.95
CA ILE A 10 14.09 3.53 5.26
C ILE A 10 14.48 2.58 6.40
N GLU A 11 15.70 2.04 6.40
CA GLU A 11 16.21 1.21 7.49
C GLU A 11 16.14 1.94 8.83
N LYS A 12 16.60 3.20 8.88
CA LYS A 12 16.52 4.02 10.10
C LYS A 12 15.09 4.28 10.54
N GLN A 13 14.18 4.54 9.61
CA GLN A 13 12.77 4.77 9.94
C GLN A 13 12.11 3.49 10.49
N ILE A 14 12.34 2.34 9.87
CA ILE A 14 11.81 1.07 10.36
C ILE A 14 12.34 0.78 11.75
N ASN A 15 13.65 0.85 11.98
CA ASN A 15 14.26 0.59 13.28
C ASN A 15 13.84 1.61 14.36
N GLY A 16 13.49 2.84 13.95
CA GLY A 16 12.95 3.85 14.86
C GLY A 16 11.56 3.50 15.41
N PHE A 17 10.70 2.90 14.58
CA PHE A 17 9.36 2.47 14.98
C PHE A 17 9.31 1.03 15.50
N TYR A 18 10.19 0.16 15.00
CA TYR A 18 10.25 -1.26 15.29
C TYR A 18 11.70 -1.66 15.61
N PRO A 19 12.20 -1.42 16.83
CA PRO A 19 13.61 -1.64 17.19
C PRO A 19 14.06 -3.10 17.01
N ASP A 20 13.14 -4.03 17.16
CA ASP A 20 13.41 -5.47 17.07
C ASP A 20 13.25 -6.02 15.64
N ALA A 21 12.97 -5.15 14.66
CA ALA A 21 12.80 -5.57 13.26
C ALA A 21 14.15 -5.96 12.64
N ILE A 22 14.22 -7.15 12.08
CA ILE A 22 15.36 -7.62 11.30
C ILE A 22 15.11 -7.26 9.84
N ILE A 23 16.02 -6.49 9.25
CA ILE A 23 15.93 -6.06 7.86
C ILE A 23 17.02 -6.79 7.07
N GLU A 24 16.61 -7.64 6.15
CA GLU A 24 17.52 -8.38 5.29
C GLU A 24 17.37 -7.95 3.83
N GLU A 25 18.51 -7.86 3.15
CA GLU A 25 18.51 -7.64 1.70
C GLU A 25 18.31 -8.99 1.01
N THR A 26 17.26 -9.08 0.20
CA THR A 26 16.97 -10.30 -0.55
C THR A 26 17.07 -10.03 -2.06
N VAL A 27 17.25 -11.10 -2.81
CA VAL A 27 17.16 -11.03 -4.27
C VAL A 27 15.73 -10.68 -4.70
N GLU A 28 15.60 -10.12 -5.89
CA GLU A 28 14.30 -9.78 -6.45
C GLU A 28 13.39 -11.00 -6.51
N ILE A 29 12.23 -10.89 -5.87
CA ILE A 29 11.21 -11.93 -5.88
C ILE A 29 10.36 -11.72 -7.13
N ASN A 30 10.42 -12.67 -8.04
CA ASN A 30 9.57 -12.69 -9.23
C ASN A 30 8.47 -13.73 -9.07
N ILE A 31 7.27 -13.27 -8.73
CA ILE A 31 6.09 -14.15 -8.56
C ILE A 31 5.56 -14.72 -9.87
N PHE A 32 5.99 -14.18 -11.01
CA PHE A 32 5.58 -14.63 -12.36
C PHE A 32 6.52 -15.66 -12.95
N LYS A 33 7.68 -15.90 -12.29
CA LYS A 33 8.66 -16.85 -12.80
C LYS A 33 8.06 -18.25 -12.86
N ASP A 34 8.28 -18.92 -13.99
CA ASP A 34 7.88 -20.31 -14.24
C ASP A 34 6.34 -20.57 -14.19
N ARG A 35 5.53 -19.50 -14.26
CA ARG A 35 4.07 -19.60 -14.25
C ARG A 35 3.50 -19.47 -15.66
N LYS A 36 2.55 -20.36 -16.01
CA LYS A 36 1.88 -20.35 -17.33
C LYS A 36 0.79 -19.31 -17.41
N PHE A 37 0.10 -19.10 -16.30
CA PHE A 37 -1.02 -18.18 -16.22
C PHE A 37 -0.79 -17.17 -15.12
N HIS A 38 -1.10 -15.93 -15.40
CA HIS A 38 -1.08 -14.86 -14.41
C HIS A 38 -2.17 -13.85 -14.73
N THR A 39 -2.70 -13.26 -13.69
CA THR A 39 -3.68 -12.19 -13.77
C THR A 39 -3.32 -11.10 -12.79
N GLY A 40 -3.83 -9.92 -13.02
CA GLY A 40 -3.62 -8.80 -12.12
C GLY A 40 -4.75 -7.79 -12.22
N CYS A 41 -4.93 -7.06 -11.16
CA CYS A 41 -5.83 -5.91 -11.15
C CYS A 41 -5.16 -4.78 -10.38
N TYR A 42 -5.67 -3.59 -10.57
CA TYR A 42 -5.30 -2.45 -9.73
C TYR A 42 -6.56 -1.81 -9.16
N LEU A 43 -6.40 -1.31 -7.94
CA LEU A 43 -7.45 -0.60 -7.23
C LEU A 43 -7.13 0.89 -7.26
N ASN A 44 -8.16 1.67 -7.46
CA ASN A 44 -8.08 3.13 -7.42
C ASN A 44 -9.18 3.67 -6.53
N THR A 45 -8.97 4.86 -5.97
CA THR A 45 -10.02 5.54 -5.21
C THR A 45 -11.10 6.03 -6.17
N THR A 46 -12.35 5.89 -5.80
CA THR A 46 -13.50 6.36 -6.60
C THR A 46 -13.82 7.83 -6.33
N LYS A 47 -13.25 8.40 -5.29
CA LYS A 47 -13.44 9.80 -4.89
C LYS A 47 -12.16 10.58 -5.09
N ASP A 48 -12.29 11.90 -5.14
CA ASP A 48 -11.17 12.81 -5.31
C ASP A 48 -10.15 12.68 -4.16
N LEU A 49 -8.90 13.06 -4.44
CA LEU A 49 -7.74 12.88 -3.56
C LEU A 49 -7.86 13.57 -2.21
N PHE A 50 -8.70 14.59 -2.08
CA PHE A 50 -8.91 15.30 -0.81
C PHE A 50 -9.87 14.59 0.15
N TYR A 51 -10.57 13.52 -0.28
CA TYR A 51 -11.35 12.69 0.63
C TYR A 51 -10.43 11.73 1.39
N PRO A 52 -10.51 11.72 2.74
CA PRO A 52 -9.66 10.84 3.53
C PRO A 52 -10.02 9.36 3.32
N ILE A 53 -9.00 8.53 3.28
CA ILE A 53 -9.17 7.08 3.33
C ILE A 53 -9.57 6.70 4.76
N LYS A 54 -10.54 5.81 4.89
CA LYS A 54 -10.98 5.30 6.18
C LYS A 54 -9.83 4.55 6.87
N THR A 55 -9.43 5.01 8.04
CA THR A 55 -8.33 4.40 8.80
C THR A 55 -8.77 3.14 9.54
N TYR A 56 -7.82 2.31 9.97
CA TYR A 56 -8.07 1.06 10.69
C TYR A 56 -8.92 1.26 11.95
N GLN A 57 -8.80 2.40 12.64
CA GLN A 57 -9.56 2.72 13.84
C GLN A 57 -11.08 2.86 13.61
N LYS A 58 -11.48 3.08 12.36
CA LYS A 58 -12.89 3.24 11.96
C LYS A 58 -13.41 2.08 11.12
N LEU A 59 -12.59 1.03 10.96
CA LEU A 59 -13.00 -0.19 10.28
C LEU A 59 -13.61 -1.15 11.30
N GLU A 60 -14.71 -1.78 10.93
CA GLU A 60 -15.38 -2.80 11.75
C GLU A 60 -14.63 -4.13 11.77
N ALA A 61 -13.83 -4.39 10.74
CA ALA A 61 -13.02 -5.58 10.60
C ALA A 61 -11.59 -5.23 10.18
N ASP A 62 -10.63 -6.02 10.61
CA ASP A 62 -9.24 -5.87 10.20
C ASP A 62 -9.09 -6.26 8.71
N PRO A 63 -8.73 -5.33 7.82
CA PRO A 63 -8.56 -5.62 6.41
C PRO A 63 -7.42 -6.60 6.14
N ILE A 64 -6.40 -6.65 7.01
CA ILE A 64 -5.27 -7.57 6.88
C ILE A 64 -5.74 -9.02 7.05
N ASN A 65 -6.68 -9.28 7.96
CA ASN A 65 -7.26 -10.61 8.13
C ASN A 65 -7.93 -11.12 6.86
N ASN A 66 -8.63 -10.26 6.14
CA ASN A 66 -9.27 -10.66 4.88
C ASN A 66 -8.23 -11.01 3.80
N ILE A 67 -7.15 -10.25 3.74
CA ILE A 67 -6.03 -10.49 2.82
C ILE A 67 -5.31 -11.80 3.17
N THR A 68 -4.98 -12.00 4.44
CA THR A 68 -4.32 -13.24 4.92
C THR A 68 -5.18 -14.48 4.68
N ASN A 69 -6.49 -14.36 4.92
CA ASN A 69 -7.43 -15.44 4.62
C ASN A 69 -7.51 -15.76 3.12
N ALA A 70 -7.41 -14.77 2.26
CA ALA A 70 -7.37 -15.01 0.82
C ALA A 70 -6.06 -15.71 0.43
N PHE A 71 -4.93 -15.28 1.00
CA PHE A 71 -3.61 -15.87 0.71
C PHE A 71 -3.46 -17.28 1.26
N SER A 72 -4.11 -17.62 2.39
CA SER A 72 -4.08 -18.96 2.96
C SER A 72 -4.82 -20.02 2.13
N LYS A 73 -5.57 -19.61 1.11
CA LYS A 73 -6.29 -20.49 0.19
C LYS A 73 -5.55 -20.73 -1.12
N LEU A 74 -4.35 -20.17 -1.28
CA LEU A 74 -3.52 -20.44 -2.44
C LEU A 74 -3.02 -21.87 -2.41
N GLU A 75 -3.02 -22.52 -3.55
CA GLU A 75 -2.42 -23.84 -3.72
C GLU A 75 -0.90 -23.74 -3.78
N ASP A 76 -0.21 -24.87 -3.60
CA ASP A 76 1.26 -24.91 -3.52
C ASP A 76 1.97 -24.36 -4.78
N ASP A 77 1.29 -24.41 -5.92
CA ASP A 77 1.80 -23.89 -7.19
C ASP A 77 1.28 -22.49 -7.53
N GLU A 78 0.52 -21.85 -6.64
CA GLU A 78 0.02 -20.50 -6.80
C GLU A 78 0.88 -19.50 -6.02
N SER A 79 0.91 -18.28 -6.50
CA SER A 79 1.57 -17.15 -5.82
C SER A 79 0.73 -15.88 -5.99
N ALA A 80 0.67 -15.08 -4.95
CA ALA A 80 0.01 -13.79 -5.02
C ALA A 80 0.85 -12.70 -4.35
N ALA A 81 0.70 -11.47 -4.82
CA ALA A 81 1.30 -10.31 -4.19
C ALA A 81 0.36 -9.12 -4.25
N ILE A 82 0.38 -8.33 -3.19
CA ILE A 82 -0.25 -7.02 -3.15
C ILE A 82 0.85 -5.98 -3.11
N GLN A 83 0.80 -5.04 -4.03
CA GLN A 83 1.73 -3.94 -4.10
C GLN A 83 1.01 -2.63 -3.81
N ILE A 84 1.50 -1.87 -2.84
CA ILE A 84 1.02 -0.53 -2.54
C ILE A 84 2.02 0.46 -3.11
N LEU A 85 1.55 1.29 -4.04
CA LEU A 85 2.34 2.34 -4.66
C LEU A 85 2.00 3.68 -4.02
N LEU A 86 3.00 4.32 -3.46
CA LEU A 86 2.89 5.65 -2.85
C LEU A 86 3.70 6.65 -3.67
N ARG A 87 3.07 7.77 -4.01
CA ARG A 87 3.72 8.88 -4.68
C ARG A 87 3.39 10.17 -3.94
N PRO A 88 4.38 10.99 -3.60
CA PRO A 88 4.11 12.34 -3.09
C PRO A 88 3.39 13.17 -4.16
N ILE A 89 2.49 14.01 -3.73
CA ILE A 89 1.80 15.00 -4.57
C ILE A 89 2.10 16.39 -4.06
N ASP A 90 2.02 17.36 -4.95
CA ASP A 90 2.15 18.78 -4.61
C ASP A 90 0.92 19.26 -3.82
N ASP A 91 1.01 20.46 -3.23
CA ASP A 91 -0.01 21.01 -2.35
C ASP A 91 -1.29 21.51 -3.06
N ASP A 92 -1.37 21.37 -4.38
CA ASP A 92 -2.52 21.80 -5.19
C ASP A 92 -3.86 21.18 -4.73
N TRP A 93 -3.82 19.97 -4.17
CA TRP A 93 -4.99 19.32 -3.60
C TRP A 93 -5.65 20.12 -2.46
N GLN A 94 -4.90 20.97 -1.77
CA GLN A 94 -5.42 21.82 -0.68
C GLN A 94 -6.39 22.87 -1.23
N ALA A 95 -6.09 23.42 -2.39
CA ALA A 95 -6.96 24.38 -3.05
C ALA A 95 -8.31 23.75 -3.46
N ASP A 96 -8.26 22.53 -3.96
CA ASP A 96 -9.47 21.79 -4.35
C ASP A 96 -10.29 21.35 -3.12
N CYS A 97 -9.62 20.95 -2.05
CA CYS A 97 -10.24 20.67 -0.75
C CYS A 97 -10.98 21.91 -0.20
N SER A 98 -10.36 23.07 -0.27
CA SER A 98 -10.95 24.34 0.18
C SER A 98 -12.19 24.72 -0.65
N LYS A 99 -12.15 24.56 -1.98
CA LYS A 99 -13.30 24.78 -2.86
C LYS A 99 -14.45 23.84 -2.54
N ALA A 100 -14.16 22.55 -2.38
CA ALA A 100 -15.15 21.54 -2.05
C ALA A 100 -15.80 21.81 -0.68
N SER A 101 -15.03 22.15 0.33
CA SER A 101 -15.53 22.54 1.66
C SER A 101 -16.50 23.74 1.59
N THR A 102 -16.11 24.76 0.82
CA THR A 102 -16.96 25.96 0.65
C THR A 102 -18.28 25.64 -0.06
N ALA A 103 -18.28 24.66 -0.97
CA ALA A 103 -19.49 24.24 -1.68
C ALA A 103 -20.46 23.43 -0.79
N ILE A 104 -19.94 22.69 0.19
CA ILE A 104 -20.76 21.91 1.14
C ILE A 104 -21.40 22.81 2.22
N MET A 105 -20.75 23.91 2.57
CA MET A 105 -21.20 24.83 3.62
C MET A 105 -22.23 25.86 3.15
N LYS A 106 -22.60 25.86 1.87
CA LYS A 106 -23.68 26.68 1.30
C LYS A 106 -24.97 25.88 1.20
#